data_e40ab7015fc773d6dff424fa04278e2d
#
_entry.id   e40ab7015fc773d6dff424fa04278e2d
#
_cell.length_a   1.000
_cell.length_b   1.000
_cell.length_c   1.000
_cell.angle_alpha   90.00
_cell.angle_beta   90.00
_cell.angle_gamma   90.00
#
_symmetry.space_group_name_H-M   'P 1'
#
loop_
_entity.id
_entity.type
_entity.pdbx_description
1 polymer ?
#
loop_
_entity_poly.entity_id
_entity_poly.type
_entity_poly.pdbx_seq_one_letter_code
_entity_poly.pdbx_strand_id
1 'polypeptide(L)'
;MTAAGTGSHDTAAPTQRPRVALVEDIAALRTALPALLPGLDFVAVHPDAESLLAGPVAVDLVLLDLRLANLAQPDVAQGLEVVRLVVAAGHPVCLYSQEERRFVLAACVAAGASGLVAKSDPVPVVADVVGRVLAGEVVLPPAVVALAEVLVRRGNLRLLSHRQRQLLAGRARGRTYAEIGAELHLSESTLRGYWTDLSAVVAQHLRTSSAADLEQAMGLAPGDLLWPGPRG
;
A
#
# COMPACT_ATOMS: atom_id res chain seq x y z
N MET A 1 3.38 -2.99 63.01
CA MET A 1 2.59 -3.86 62.11
C MET A 1 2.72 -3.31 60.69
N THR A 2 3.54 -3.95 59.95
CA THR A 2 4.02 -3.56 58.60
C THR A 2 3.14 -4.18 57.58
N ALA A 3 2.48 -3.38 56.74
CA ALA A 3 1.74 -3.88 55.56
C ALA A 3 2.60 -3.67 54.32
N ALA A 4 3.06 -4.77 53.76
CA ALA A 4 3.79 -4.83 52.50
C ALA A 4 2.79 -4.65 51.33
N GLY A 5 2.97 -3.58 50.55
CA GLY A 5 2.30 -3.39 49.29
C GLY A 5 2.96 -4.23 48.20
N THR A 6 2.25 -5.24 47.73
CA THR A 6 2.63 -6.04 46.53
C THR A 6 2.40 -5.20 45.30
N GLY A 7 3.48 -4.69 44.73
CA GLY A 7 3.48 -4.11 43.38
C GLY A 7 3.23 -5.21 42.34
N SER A 8 2.08 -5.17 41.69
CA SER A 8 1.80 -5.97 40.49
C SER A 8 2.66 -5.43 39.35
N HIS A 9 3.73 -6.13 39.00
CA HIS A 9 4.38 -5.95 37.71
C HIS A 9 3.43 -6.47 36.63
N ASP A 10 2.77 -5.54 35.98
CA ASP A 10 2.05 -5.81 34.73
C ASP A 10 3.10 -6.12 33.65
N THR A 11 3.38 -7.40 33.49
CA THR A 11 4.26 -7.91 32.46
C THR A 11 3.45 -7.92 31.18
N ALA A 12 3.47 -6.79 30.43
CA ALA A 12 2.94 -6.75 29.07
C ALA A 12 3.54 -7.92 28.29
N ALA A 13 2.69 -8.83 27.81
CA ALA A 13 3.13 -9.94 26.96
C ALA A 13 3.93 -9.36 25.78
N PRO A 14 5.04 -9.96 25.35
CA PRO A 14 5.82 -9.46 24.24
C PRO A 14 4.91 -9.44 23.02
N THR A 15 4.64 -8.24 22.52
CA THR A 15 3.85 -8.04 21.30
C THR A 15 4.60 -8.77 20.18
N GLN A 16 4.01 -9.85 19.68
CA GLN A 16 4.59 -10.65 18.62
C GLN A 16 4.81 -9.74 17.40
N ARG A 17 6.02 -9.73 16.85
CA ARG A 17 6.32 -8.92 15.67
C ARG A 17 5.50 -9.41 14.48
N PRO A 18 4.99 -8.51 13.64
CA PRO A 18 4.29 -8.89 12.41
C PRO A 18 5.16 -9.78 11.53
N ARG A 19 4.59 -10.87 11.04
CA ARG A 19 5.26 -11.84 10.17
C ARG A 19 5.18 -11.38 8.73
N VAL A 20 6.33 -11.12 8.12
CA VAL A 20 6.43 -10.55 6.77
C VAL A 20 7.17 -11.51 5.85
N ALA A 21 6.68 -11.66 4.61
CA ALA A 21 7.47 -12.22 3.53
C ALA A 21 8.07 -11.08 2.70
N LEU A 22 9.29 -11.27 2.22
CA LEU A 22 9.95 -10.39 1.26
C LEU A 22 10.13 -11.12 -0.07
N VAL A 23 9.68 -10.49 -1.14
CA VAL A 23 9.91 -10.94 -2.52
C VAL A 23 10.67 -9.86 -3.26
N GLU A 24 11.95 -10.14 -3.57
CA GLU A 24 12.91 -9.16 -4.11
C GLU A 24 14.00 -9.92 -4.89
N ASP A 25 14.29 -9.57 -6.13
CA ASP A 25 15.30 -10.27 -6.95
C ASP A 25 16.74 -9.91 -6.59
N ILE A 26 16.98 -8.71 -6.03
CA ILE A 26 18.32 -8.23 -5.66
C ILE A 26 18.76 -8.86 -4.34
N ALA A 27 19.74 -9.77 -4.39
CA ALA A 27 20.24 -10.49 -3.23
C ALA A 27 20.72 -9.57 -2.09
N ALA A 28 21.36 -8.44 -2.41
CA ALA A 28 21.81 -7.47 -1.41
C ALA A 28 20.65 -6.85 -0.64
N LEU A 29 19.53 -6.52 -1.31
CA LEU A 29 18.32 -5.99 -0.66
C LEU A 29 17.63 -7.06 0.17
N ARG A 30 17.53 -8.30 -0.31
CA ARG A 30 17.00 -9.43 0.49
C ARG A 30 17.74 -9.61 1.79
N THR A 31 19.05 -9.41 1.80
CA THR A 31 19.87 -9.52 3.01
C THR A 31 19.76 -8.30 3.92
N ALA A 32 19.70 -7.10 3.35
CA ALA A 32 19.75 -5.86 4.12
C ALA A 32 18.41 -5.46 4.75
N LEU A 33 17.28 -5.64 4.03
CA LEU A 33 15.97 -5.17 4.47
C LEU A 33 15.53 -5.72 5.84
N PRO A 34 15.72 -7.02 6.16
CA PRO A 34 15.40 -7.55 7.49
C PRO A 34 16.15 -6.85 8.62
N ALA A 35 17.40 -6.48 8.39
CA ALA A 35 18.21 -5.76 9.39
C ALA A 35 17.81 -4.28 9.52
N LEU A 36 17.33 -3.66 8.45
CA LEU A 36 16.86 -2.27 8.43
C LEU A 36 15.48 -2.08 9.05
N LEU A 37 14.66 -3.14 9.10
CA LEU A 37 13.28 -3.11 9.62
C LEU A 37 13.12 -4.08 10.82
N PRO A 38 13.85 -3.86 11.93
CA PRO A 38 13.92 -4.80 13.06
C PRO A 38 12.58 -4.96 13.81
N GLY A 39 11.60 -4.10 13.54
CA GLY A 39 10.23 -4.21 14.07
C GLY A 39 9.38 -5.29 13.40
N LEU A 40 9.86 -5.88 12.29
CA LEU A 40 9.17 -6.91 11.52
C LEU A 40 9.91 -8.25 11.69
N ASP A 41 9.14 -9.35 11.59
CA ASP A 41 9.68 -10.71 11.56
C ASP A 41 9.64 -11.24 10.12
N PHE A 42 10.78 -11.20 9.42
CA PHE A 42 10.90 -11.71 8.06
C PHE A 42 11.00 -13.23 8.06
N VAL A 43 9.85 -13.90 8.06
CA VAL A 43 9.73 -15.37 8.14
C VAL A 43 9.98 -16.09 6.81
N ALA A 44 9.93 -15.35 5.69
CA ALA A 44 10.14 -15.87 4.34
C ALA A 44 10.82 -14.77 3.48
N VAL A 45 11.86 -15.15 2.73
CA VAL A 45 12.62 -14.24 1.87
C VAL A 45 12.93 -14.96 0.57
N HIS A 46 12.32 -14.52 -0.53
CA HIS A 46 12.38 -15.20 -1.81
C HIS A 46 12.80 -14.26 -2.95
N PRO A 47 13.46 -14.79 -4.01
CA PRO A 47 13.83 -14.00 -5.20
C PRO A 47 12.66 -13.72 -6.13
N ASP A 48 11.58 -14.51 -6.05
CA ASP A 48 10.38 -14.46 -6.91
C ASP A 48 9.14 -14.92 -6.13
N ALA A 49 7.96 -14.65 -6.69
CA ALA A 49 6.69 -14.99 -6.05
C ALA A 49 6.37 -16.48 -6.16
N GLU A 50 6.81 -17.14 -7.21
CA GLU A 50 6.61 -18.57 -7.43
C GLU A 50 7.26 -19.37 -6.31
N SER A 51 8.48 -19.00 -5.91
CA SER A 51 9.20 -19.61 -4.79
C SER A 51 8.49 -19.35 -3.44
N LEU A 52 7.92 -18.16 -3.24
CA LEU A 52 7.11 -17.87 -2.05
C LEU A 52 5.88 -18.74 -1.99
N LEU A 53 5.19 -18.93 -3.12
CA LEU A 53 3.91 -19.63 -3.22
C LEU A 53 4.05 -21.16 -3.39
N ALA A 54 5.27 -21.69 -3.53
CA ALA A 54 5.53 -23.12 -3.65
C ALA A 54 5.18 -23.92 -2.38
N GLY A 55 5.03 -23.24 -1.23
CA GLY A 55 4.66 -23.86 0.04
C GLY A 55 3.71 -22.99 0.86
N PRO A 56 3.09 -23.56 1.90
CA PRO A 56 2.22 -22.82 2.79
C PRO A 56 3.06 -21.82 3.61
N VAL A 57 2.77 -20.53 3.44
CA VAL A 57 3.41 -19.46 4.22
C VAL A 57 2.31 -18.67 4.94
N ALA A 58 2.38 -18.63 6.27
CA ALA A 58 1.49 -17.80 7.08
C ALA A 58 2.20 -16.49 7.37
N VAL A 59 1.78 -15.41 6.71
CA VAL A 59 2.33 -14.06 6.87
C VAL A 59 1.21 -13.04 6.98
N ASP A 60 1.49 -11.96 7.71
CA ASP A 60 0.57 -10.83 7.85
C ASP A 60 0.68 -9.87 6.66
N LEU A 61 1.82 -9.91 5.94
CA LEU A 61 2.10 -9.04 4.81
C LEU A 61 3.18 -9.63 3.90
N VAL A 62 3.03 -9.40 2.59
CA VAL A 62 4.11 -9.58 1.61
C VAL A 62 4.63 -8.21 1.19
N LEU A 63 5.92 -7.96 1.44
CA LEU A 63 6.66 -6.83 0.89
C LEU A 63 7.19 -7.26 -0.48
N LEU A 64 6.69 -6.67 -1.55
CA LEU A 64 6.81 -7.17 -2.91
C LEU A 64 7.46 -6.16 -3.85
N ASP A 65 8.56 -6.55 -4.49
CA ASP A 65 9.06 -5.80 -5.64
C ASP A 65 8.23 -6.11 -6.90
N LEU A 66 8.11 -5.11 -7.77
CA LEU A 66 7.46 -5.25 -9.08
C LEU A 66 8.40 -5.77 -10.17
N ARG A 67 9.71 -5.64 -10.00
CA ARG A 67 10.73 -6.06 -10.99
C ARG A 67 11.48 -7.24 -10.46
N LEU A 68 11.05 -8.43 -10.81
CA LEU A 68 11.62 -9.69 -10.35
C LEU A 68 12.37 -10.46 -11.46
N ALA A 69 12.00 -10.23 -12.73
CA ALA A 69 12.69 -10.85 -13.85
C ALA A 69 14.08 -10.23 -14.06
N ASN A 70 15.10 -11.08 -14.17
CA ASN A 70 16.48 -10.73 -14.44
C ASN A 70 17.15 -11.77 -15.32
N LEU A 71 18.44 -11.65 -15.60
CA LEU A 71 19.16 -12.58 -16.50
C LEU A 71 19.18 -14.05 -16.00
N ALA A 72 19.08 -14.27 -14.68
CA ALA A 72 19.08 -15.62 -14.11
C ALA A 72 17.67 -16.24 -14.09
N GLN A 73 16.63 -15.42 -14.09
CA GLN A 73 15.22 -15.84 -14.04
C GLN A 73 14.35 -14.91 -14.89
N PRO A 74 14.42 -15.01 -16.23
CA PRO A 74 13.76 -14.08 -17.14
C PRO A 74 12.23 -14.25 -17.20
N ASP A 75 11.71 -15.44 -16.86
CA ASP A 75 10.32 -15.85 -17.10
C ASP A 75 9.44 -15.76 -15.83
N VAL A 76 9.96 -15.24 -14.71
CA VAL A 76 9.16 -15.09 -13.48
C VAL A 76 8.11 -13.98 -13.60
N ALA A 77 7.00 -14.13 -12.92
CA ALA A 77 5.95 -13.13 -12.87
C ALA A 77 6.48 -11.80 -12.30
N GLN A 78 6.14 -10.69 -12.95
CA GLN A 78 6.57 -9.36 -12.56
C GLN A 78 5.48 -8.30 -12.84
N GLY A 79 5.68 -7.07 -12.36
CA GLY A 79 4.76 -5.97 -12.57
C GLY A 79 3.37 -6.26 -12.01
N LEU A 80 2.33 -5.98 -12.79
CA LEU A 80 0.94 -6.19 -12.37
C LEU A 80 0.59 -7.67 -12.17
N GLU A 81 1.21 -8.55 -12.93
CA GLU A 81 0.95 -9.99 -12.86
C GLU A 81 1.37 -10.56 -11.51
N VAL A 82 2.55 -10.22 -11.01
CA VAL A 82 3.01 -10.70 -9.70
C VAL A 82 2.13 -10.18 -8.56
N VAL A 83 1.61 -8.94 -8.64
CA VAL A 83 0.66 -8.43 -7.65
C VAL A 83 -0.61 -9.27 -7.63
N ARG A 84 -1.16 -9.58 -8.82
CA ARG A 84 -2.36 -10.44 -8.94
C ARG A 84 -2.13 -11.83 -8.36
N LEU A 85 -0.99 -12.42 -8.66
CA LEU A 85 -0.62 -13.76 -8.20
C LEU A 85 -0.61 -13.83 -6.67
N VAL A 86 0.11 -12.91 -6.02
CA VAL A 86 0.25 -12.88 -4.55
C VAL A 86 -1.08 -12.55 -3.85
N VAL A 87 -1.84 -11.58 -4.39
CA VAL A 87 -3.16 -11.22 -3.86
C VAL A 87 -4.18 -12.35 -4.03
N ALA A 88 -4.16 -13.06 -5.18
CA ALA A 88 -5.05 -14.22 -5.42
C ALA A 88 -4.76 -15.39 -4.47
N ALA A 89 -3.51 -15.52 -4.01
CA ALA A 89 -3.13 -16.47 -2.98
C ALA A 89 -3.60 -16.06 -1.56
N GLY A 90 -4.26 -14.92 -1.41
CA GLY A 90 -4.84 -14.43 -0.15
C GLY A 90 -3.88 -13.60 0.71
N HIS A 91 -2.72 -13.23 0.20
CA HIS A 91 -1.74 -12.45 0.97
C HIS A 91 -1.97 -10.94 0.81
N PRO A 92 -1.99 -10.15 1.91
CA PRO A 92 -1.91 -8.70 1.84
C PRO A 92 -0.57 -8.27 1.22
N VAL A 93 -0.59 -7.26 0.34
CA VAL A 93 0.59 -6.81 -0.41
C VAL A 93 0.88 -5.34 -0.12
N CYS A 94 2.12 -5.05 0.29
CA CYS A 94 2.72 -3.72 0.22
C CYS A 94 3.86 -3.76 -0.81
N LEU A 95 3.82 -2.87 -1.78
CA LEU A 95 4.85 -2.78 -2.80
C LEU A 95 6.10 -2.08 -2.25
N TYR A 96 7.28 -2.60 -2.61
CA TYR A 96 8.58 -1.98 -2.37
C TYR A 96 9.30 -1.87 -3.71
N SER A 97 9.12 -0.75 -4.43
CA SER A 97 9.51 -0.66 -5.82
C SER A 97 10.08 0.71 -6.21
N GLN A 98 10.80 0.77 -7.33
CA GLN A 98 11.23 2.00 -8.00
C GLN A 98 10.21 2.48 -9.06
N GLU A 99 9.02 1.91 -9.10
CA GLU A 99 7.99 2.28 -10.08
C GLU A 99 7.41 3.66 -9.76
N GLU A 100 7.42 4.57 -10.75
CA GLU A 100 6.91 5.95 -10.61
C GLU A 100 5.72 6.24 -11.52
N ARG A 101 5.45 5.37 -12.49
CA ARG A 101 4.36 5.57 -13.45
C ARG A 101 3.00 5.45 -12.75
N ARG A 102 2.30 6.59 -12.67
CA ARG A 102 1.05 6.73 -11.90
C ARG A 102 -0.02 5.70 -12.26
N PHE A 103 -0.14 5.33 -13.55
CA PHE A 103 -1.14 4.35 -13.99
C PHE A 103 -0.77 2.92 -13.60
N VAL A 104 0.53 2.59 -13.61
CA VAL A 104 1.00 1.29 -13.11
C VAL A 104 0.75 1.17 -11.61
N LEU A 105 1.03 2.21 -10.83
CA LEU A 105 0.76 2.24 -9.39
C LEU A 105 -0.74 2.14 -9.10
N ALA A 106 -1.58 2.87 -9.86
CA ALA A 106 -3.03 2.78 -9.73
C ALA A 106 -3.55 1.38 -10.10
N ALA A 107 -3.00 0.75 -11.14
CA ALA A 107 -3.33 -0.62 -11.53
C ALA A 107 -2.93 -1.64 -10.45
N CYS A 108 -1.80 -1.44 -9.77
CA CYS A 108 -1.40 -2.28 -8.63
C CYS A 108 -2.39 -2.15 -7.46
N VAL A 109 -2.85 -0.93 -7.13
CA VAL A 109 -3.91 -0.71 -6.12
C VAL A 109 -5.22 -1.39 -6.55
N ALA A 110 -5.60 -1.28 -7.82
CA ALA A 110 -6.75 -1.98 -8.39
C ALA A 110 -6.61 -3.50 -8.31
N ALA A 111 -5.40 -4.03 -8.52
CA ALA A 111 -5.11 -5.46 -8.37
C ALA A 111 -5.15 -5.94 -6.91
N GLY A 112 -5.14 -5.03 -5.93
CA GLY A 112 -5.32 -5.35 -4.51
C GLY A 112 -4.15 -4.98 -3.61
N ALA A 113 -3.09 -4.33 -4.13
CA ALA A 113 -2.05 -3.79 -3.27
C ALA A 113 -2.64 -2.78 -2.27
N SER A 114 -2.26 -2.89 -1.01
CA SER A 114 -2.75 -2.04 0.08
C SER A 114 -1.82 -0.88 0.41
N GLY A 115 -0.58 -0.92 -0.05
CA GLY A 115 0.40 0.15 0.12
C GLY A 115 1.49 0.11 -0.93
N LEU A 116 2.23 1.20 -1.00
CA LEU A 116 3.43 1.31 -1.82
C LEU A 116 4.48 2.15 -1.10
N VAL A 117 5.69 1.65 -1.12
CA VAL A 117 6.90 2.31 -0.65
C VAL A 117 7.90 2.37 -1.80
N ALA A 118 8.49 3.52 -2.02
CA ALA A 118 9.59 3.64 -2.98
C ALA A 118 10.89 3.08 -2.38
N LYS A 119 11.70 2.40 -3.20
CA LYS A 119 13.02 1.90 -2.75
C LYS A 119 13.99 3.05 -2.37
N SER A 120 13.67 4.28 -2.77
CA SER A 120 14.38 5.51 -2.41
C SER A 120 13.87 6.15 -1.10
N ASP A 121 12.77 5.67 -0.53
CA ASP A 121 12.23 6.24 0.70
C ASP A 121 13.14 5.96 1.91
N PRO A 122 13.25 6.92 2.84
CA PRO A 122 13.96 6.68 4.10
C PRO A 122 13.35 5.52 4.90
N VAL A 123 14.18 4.74 5.58
CA VAL A 123 13.74 3.57 6.39
C VAL A 123 12.58 3.88 7.33
N PRO A 124 12.53 5.04 8.05
CA PRO A 124 11.38 5.37 8.89
C PRO A 124 10.07 5.53 8.12
N VAL A 125 10.10 6.02 6.87
CA VAL A 125 8.92 6.13 5.99
C VAL A 125 8.46 4.74 5.57
N VAL A 126 9.40 3.86 5.20
CA VAL A 126 9.10 2.45 4.90
C VAL A 126 8.40 1.78 6.09
N ALA A 127 8.95 1.93 7.29
CA ALA A 127 8.39 1.35 8.51
C ALA A 127 6.98 1.88 8.82
N ASP A 128 6.74 3.19 8.66
CA ASP A 128 5.43 3.82 8.86
C ASP A 128 4.38 3.25 7.90
N VAL A 129 4.68 3.24 6.60
CA VAL A 129 3.77 2.73 5.58
C VAL A 129 3.44 1.25 5.81
N VAL A 130 4.46 0.43 6.06
CA VAL A 130 4.27 -1.01 6.35
C VAL A 130 3.42 -1.20 7.61
N GLY A 131 3.70 -0.45 8.68
CA GLY A 131 2.91 -0.50 9.93
C GLY A 131 1.43 -0.15 9.72
N ARG A 132 1.14 0.86 8.91
CA ARG A 132 -0.23 1.26 8.56
C ARG A 132 -0.94 0.21 7.72
N VAL A 133 -0.25 -0.39 6.75
CA VAL A 133 -0.81 -1.49 5.95
C VAL A 133 -1.11 -2.70 6.83
N LEU A 134 -0.23 -3.05 7.77
CA LEU A 134 -0.46 -4.11 8.76
C LEU A 134 -1.65 -3.81 9.69
N ALA A 135 -1.92 -2.52 9.96
CA ALA A 135 -3.12 -2.08 10.69
C ALA A 135 -4.41 -2.10 9.81
N GLY A 136 -4.34 -2.57 8.57
CA GLY A 136 -5.47 -2.68 7.64
C GLY A 136 -5.76 -1.40 6.84
N GLU A 137 -4.87 -0.38 6.90
CA GLU A 137 -5.06 0.82 6.11
C GLU A 137 -4.65 0.60 4.64
N VAL A 138 -5.33 1.33 3.73
CA VAL A 138 -4.84 1.50 2.37
C VAL A 138 -4.00 2.76 2.29
N VAL A 139 -2.72 2.62 1.99
CA VAL A 139 -1.78 3.74 1.89
C VAL A 139 -1.54 4.08 0.41
N LEU A 140 -2.22 5.12 -0.06
CA LEU A 140 -2.13 5.56 -1.45
C LEU A 140 -0.86 6.38 -1.69
N PRO A 141 -0.05 6.04 -2.70
CA PRO A 141 1.09 6.87 -3.10
C PRO A 141 0.63 8.21 -3.68
N PRO A 142 1.44 9.27 -3.59
CA PRO A 142 1.07 10.62 -4.07
C PRO A 142 0.57 10.66 -5.52
N ALA A 143 1.14 9.84 -6.39
CA ALA A 143 0.74 9.73 -7.79
C ALA A 143 -0.70 9.21 -7.95
N VAL A 144 -1.14 8.27 -7.11
CA VAL A 144 -2.52 7.75 -7.10
C VAL A 144 -3.48 8.75 -6.46
N VAL A 145 -3.03 9.49 -5.43
CA VAL A 145 -3.80 10.58 -4.82
C VAL A 145 -4.13 11.66 -5.86
N ALA A 146 -3.14 12.08 -6.66
CA ALA A 146 -3.36 13.04 -7.73
C ALA A 146 -4.32 12.52 -8.81
N LEU A 147 -4.23 11.24 -9.17
CA LEU A 147 -5.16 10.60 -10.09
C LEU A 147 -6.60 10.57 -9.53
N ALA A 148 -6.76 10.20 -8.27
CA ALA A 148 -8.07 10.19 -7.60
C ALA A 148 -8.72 11.58 -7.59
N GLU A 149 -7.94 12.65 -7.39
CA GLU A 149 -8.44 14.03 -7.46
C GLU A 149 -8.97 14.39 -8.86
N VAL A 150 -8.30 13.94 -9.92
CA VAL A 150 -8.80 14.11 -11.30
C VAL A 150 -10.12 13.38 -11.51
N LEU A 151 -10.25 12.14 -11.02
CA LEU A 151 -11.49 11.36 -11.12
C LEU A 151 -12.65 12.04 -10.37
N VAL A 152 -12.39 12.62 -9.19
CA VAL A 152 -13.37 13.40 -8.43
C VAL A 152 -13.83 14.62 -9.22
N ARG A 153 -12.92 15.42 -9.78
CA ARG A 153 -13.25 16.63 -10.56
C ARG A 153 -14.10 16.32 -11.80
N ARG A 154 -13.82 15.20 -12.44
CA ARG A 154 -14.57 14.75 -13.64
C ARG A 154 -15.88 14.02 -13.31
N GLY A 155 -16.24 13.93 -12.02
CA GLY A 155 -17.50 13.34 -11.56
C GLY A 155 -17.54 11.81 -11.59
N ASN A 156 -16.41 11.14 -11.81
CA ASN A 156 -16.31 9.68 -11.86
C ASN A 156 -16.15 9.02 -10.48
N LEU A 157 -15.71 9.74 -9.47
CA LEU A 157 -15.60 9.28 -8.09
C LEU A 157 -16.55 10.10 -7.20
N ARG A 158 -17.83 9.71 -7.15
CA ARG A 158 -18.90 10.46 -6.46
C ARG A 158 -19.10 10.08 -5.00
N LEU A 159 -18.56 8.96 -4.54
CA LEU A 159 -18.82 8.41 -3.21
C LEU A 159 -18.16 9.18 -2.06
N LEU A 160 -17.31 10.17 -2.36
CA LEU A 160 -16.66 10.98 -1.34
C LEU A 160 -17.57 12.11 -0.84
N SER A 161 -17.63 12.28 0.47
CA SER A 161 -18.28 13.43 1.11
C SER A 161 -17.59 14.74 0.71
N HIS A 162 -18.26 15.88 0.96
CA HIS A 162 -17.67 17.20 0.69
C HIS A 162 -16.32 17.40 1.42
N ARG A 163 -16.26 17.02 2.69
CA ARG A 163 -15.03 17.12 3.51
C ARG A 163 -13.90 16.24 3.00
N GLN A 164 -14.22 15.01 2.58
CA GLN A 164 -13.22 14.11 1.99
C GLN A 164 -12.70 14.66 0.64
N ARG A 165 -13.54 15.26 -0.19
CA ARG A 165 -13.09 15.91 -1.44
C ARG A 165 -12.19 17.11 -1.18
N GLN A 166 -12.48 17.94 -0.18
CA GLN A 166 -11.61 19.05 0.22
C GLN A 166 -10.24 18.54 0.71
N LEU A 167 -10.24 17.51 1.55
CA LEU A 167 -9.02 16.86 2.04
C LEU A 167 -8.20 16.27 0.87
N LEU A 168 -8.83 15.50 -0.02
CA LEU A 168 -8.17 14.92 -1.19
C LEU A 168 -7.52 15.99 -2.07
N ALA A 169 -8.25 17.06 -2.37
CA ALA A 169 -7.75 18.18 -3.15
C ALA A 169 -6.56 18.90 -2.48
N GLY A 170 -6.57 19.04 -1.17
CA GLY A 170 -5.45 19.58 -0.39
C GLY A 170 -4.22 18.68 -0.47
N ARG A 171 -4.40 17.38 -0.20
CA ARG A 171 -3.31 16.40 -0.25
C ARG A 171 -2.74 16.21 -1.65
N ALA A 172 -3.56 16.24 -2.70
CA ALA A 172 -3.11 16.19 -4.10
C ALA A 172 -2.22 17.39 -4.50
N ARG A 173 -2.33 18.50 -3.77
CA ARG A 173 -1.46 19.69 -3.92
C ARG A 173 -0.27 19.69 -2.96
N GLY A 174 0.00 18.59 -2.26
CA GLY A 174 1.12 18.47 -1.33
C GLY A 174 0.93 19.15 0.03
N ARG A 175 -0.28 19.67 0.35
CA ARG A 175 -0.54 20.34 1.64
C ARG A 175 -0.50 19.36 2.79
N THR A 176 -0.01 19.83 3.93
CA THR A 176 0.05 19.08 5.19
C THR A 176 -1.34 18.97 5.85
N TYR A 177 -1.50 18.04 6.79
CA TYR A 177 -2.72 17.96 7.59
C TYR A 177 -2.93 19.22 8.45
N ALA A 178 -1.85 19.84 8.96
CA ALA A 178 -1.92 21.08 9.73
C ALA A 178 -2.51 22.24 8.89
N GLU A 179 -2.01 22.44 7.65
CA GLU A 179 -2.52 23.48 6.75
C GLU A 179 -3.98 23.25 6.35
N ILE A 180 -4.35 22.01 6.06
CA ILE A 180 -5.73 21.65 5.69
C ILE A 180 -6.64 21.78 6.92
N GLY A 181 -6.16 21.38 8.11
CA GLY A 181 -6.90 21.47 9.37
C GLY A 181 -7.20 22.91 9.75
N ALA A 182 -6.23 23.82 9.59
CA ALA A 182 -6.42 25.25 9.82
C ALA A 182 -7.52 25.83 8.91
N GLU A 183 -7.52 25.47 7.61
CA GLU A 183 -8.54 25.97 6.66
C GLU A 183 -9.94 25.37 6.92
N LEU A 184 -10.02 24.09 7.23
CA LEU A 184 -11.30 23.38 7.42
C LEU A 184 -11.84 23.45 8.85
N HIS A 185 -11.08 24.03 9.79
CA HIS A 185 -11.36 24.06 11.23
C HIS A 185 -11.53 22.64 11.81
N LEU A 186 -10.63 21.73 11.44
CA LEU A 186 -10.61 20.32 11.87
C LEU A 186 -9.25 19.97 12.50
N SER A 187 -9.27 19.04 13.47
CA SER A 187 -8.04 18.49 14.03
C SER A 187 -7.33 17.58 13.03
N GLU A 188 -6.01 17.44 13.16
CA GLU A 188 -5.24 16.50 12.33
C GLU A 188 -5.72 15.05 12.52
N SER A 189 -6.11 14.66 13.74
CA SER A 189 -6.62 13.32 14.01
C SER A 189 -7.92 13.03 13.24
N THR A 190 -8.83 14.01 13.19
CA THR A 190 -10.07 13.93 12.40
C THR A 190 -9.75 13.79 10.91
N LEU A 191 -8.79 14.57 10.40
CA LEU A 191 -8.37 14.50 9.00
C LEU A 191 -7.70 13.17 8.66
N ARG A 192 -6.92 12.57 9.58
CA ARG A 192 -6.34 11.23 9.40
C ARG A 192 -7.43 10.16 9.30
N GLY A 193 -8.47 10.22 10.15
CA GLY A 193 -9.63 9.33 10.03
C GLY A 193 -10.33 9.48 8.69
N TYR A 194 -10.63 10.71 8.24
CA TYR A 194 -11.20 10.94 6.91
C TYR A 194 -10.30 10.46 5.78
N TRP A 195 -8.97 10.54 5.96
CA TRP A 195 -8.01 10.05 4.97
C TRP A 195 -8.05 8.53 4.84
N THR A 196 -8.07 7.81 5.96
CA THR A 196 -8.20 6.34 5.96
C THR A 196 -9.46 5.90 5.23
N ASP A 197 -10.62 6.48 5.55
CA ASP A 197 -11.88 6.17 4.91
C ASP A 197 -11.86 6.47 3.40
N LEU A 198 -11.39 7.66 3.00
CA LEU A 198 -11.35 8.03 1.58
C LEU A 198 -10.36 7.17 0.79
N SER A 199 -9.25 6.77 1.38
CA SER A 199 -8.27 5.90 0.71
C SER A 199 -8.86 4.53 0.39
N ALA A 200 -9.65 3.98 1.32
CA ALA A 200 -10.40 2.74 1.09
C ALA A 200 -11.44 2.90 -0.04
N VAL A 201 -12.17 4.01 -0.07
CA VAL A 201 -13.15 4.31 -1.13
C VAL A 201 -12.46 4.45 -2.50
N VAL A 202 -11.34 5.17 -2.58
CA VAL A 202 -10.55 5.30 -3.81
C VAL A 202 -10.05 3.94 -4.29
N ALA A 203 -9.46 3.14 -3.42
CA ALA A 203 -8.97 1.81 -3.76
C ALA A 203 -10.11 0.91 -4.26
N GLN A 204 -11.26 0.93 -3.59
CA GLN A 204 -12.43 0.16 -4.01
C GLN A 204 -12.95 0.62 -5.37
N HIS A 205 -13.02 1.92 -5.63
CA HIS A 205 -13.39 2.46 -6.93
C HIS A 205 -12.44 1.96 -8.03
N LEU A 206 -11.13 2.03 -7.81
CA LEU A 206 -10.14 1.52 -8.76
C LEU A 206 -10.28 0.02 -9.02
N ARG A 207 -10.60 -0.79 -8.00
CA ARG A 207 -10.82 -2.25 -8.12
C ARG A 207 -12.06 -2.61 -8.93
N THR A 208 -13.08 -1.78 -8.91
CA THR A 208 -14.37 -2.03 -9.57
C THR A 208 -14.51 -1.35 -10.93
N SER A 209 -13.60 -0.45 -11.29
CA SER A 209 -13.62 0.25 -12.57
C SER A 209 -13.05 -0.61 -13.70
N SER A 210 -13.65 -0.53 -14.88
CA SER A 210 -13.06 -1.08 -16.09
C SER A 210 -11.95 -0.18 -16.66
N ALA A 211 -11.09 -0.72 -17.52
CA ALA A 211 -10.11 0.07 -18.26
C ALA A 211 -10.80 1.19 -19.05
N ALA A 212 -11.87 0.85 -19.78
CA ALA A 212 -12.60 1.78 -20.61
C ALA A 212 -13.21 2.95 -19.80
N ASP A 213 -13.78 2.68 -18.62
CA ASP A 213 -14.34 3.74 -17.77
C ASP A 213 -13.25 4.72 -17.30
N LEU A 214 -12.09 4.20 -16.96
CA LEU A 214 -10.97 5.02 -16.49
C LEU A 214 -10.30 5.78 -17.64
N GLU A 215 -10.15 5.16 -18.80
CA GLU A 215 -9.67 5.82 -20.03
C GLU A 215 -10.59 6.98 -20.40
N GLN A 216 -11.89 6.75 -20.45
CA GLN A 216 -12.88 7.79 -20.70
C GLN A 216 -12.82 8.88 -19.62
N ALA A 217 -12.78 8.48 -18.34
CA ALA A 217 -12.70 9.40 -17.22
C ALA A 217 -11.44 10.28 -17.25
N MET A 218 -10.34 9.78 -17.78
CA MET A 218 -9.05 10.48 -17.87
C MET A 218 -8.81 11.15 -19.22
N GLY A 219 -9.69 10.91 -20.21
CA GLY A 219 -9.51 11.42 -21.57
C GLY A 219 -8.36 10.75 -22.30
N LEU A 220 -8.13 9.47 -22.05
CA LEU A 220 -7.18 8.62 -22.73
C LEU A 220 -7.84 7.93 -23.94
N ALA A 221 -7.04 7.48 -24.90
CA ALA A 221 -7.53 6.65 -25.98
C ALA A 221 -7.83 5.21 -25.51
N PRO A 222 -8.76 4.49 -26.14
CA PRO A 222 -9.02 3.09 -25.83
C PRO A 222 -7.76 2.23 -25.99
N GLY A 223 -7.41 1.49 -24.94
CA GLY A 223 -6.22 0.62 -24.89
C GLY A 223 -4.95 1.28 -24.35
N ASP A 224 -4.97 2.57 -24.02
CA ASP A 224 -3.82 3.26 -23.41
C ASP A 224 -3.55 2.80 -21.96
N LEU A 225 -4.56 2.20 -21.32
CA LEU A 225 -4.48 1.80 -19.91
C LEU A 225 -4.42 0.28 -19.77
N LEU A 226 -3.26 -0.23 -19.35
CA LEU A 226 -3.15 -1.62 -18.88
C LEU A 226 -3.82 -1.73 -17.51
N TRP A 227 -5.08 -2.16 -17.48
CA TRP A 227 -5.89 -2.21 -16.27
C TRP A 227 -6.28 -3.64 -15.89
N PRO A 228 -6.30 -3.99 -14.59
CA PRO A 228 -6.59 -5.36 -14.15
C PRO A 228 -8.00 -5.87 -14.48
N GLY A 229 -8.94 -4.96 -14.77
CA GLY A 229 -10.35 -5.29 -14.94
C GLY A 229 -11.08 -5.56 -13.61
N PRO A 230 -12.42 -5.51 -13.60
CA PRO A 230 -13.20 -5.90 -12.43
C PRO A 230 -12.99 -7.40 -12.16
N ARG A 231 -12.91 -7.75 -10.88
CA ARG A 231 -12.92 -9.17 -10.48
C ARG A 231 -14.36 -9.68 -10.65
N GLY A 232 -14.53 -10.70 -11.47
CA GLY A 232 -15.76 -11.45 -11.60
C GLY A 232 -16.09 -12.21 -10.32
#